data_592e70fb8ec89228cb06e0bbffe57177
#
_entry.id   592e70fb8ec89228cb06e0bbffe57177
#
_cell.length_a   1.000
_cell.length_b   1.000
_cell.length_c   1.000
_cell.angle_alpha   90.00
_cell.angle_beta   90.00
_cell.angle_gamma   90.00
#
_symmetry.space_group_name_H-M   'P 1'
#
loop_
_entity.id
_entity.type
_entity.pdbx_description
1 polymer ?
#
loop_
_entity_poly.entity_id
_entity_poly.type
_entity_poly.pdbx_seq_one_letter_code
_entity_poly.pdbx_strand_id
1 'polypeptide(L)'
;MIYVALYLIAIVLANLTVAAFGPNMVIVNAFLFIGLDLTARDRLHDAWRGNRLALKMTALIAAGSVISYILNRDAAQIAVASFVAFAAAAIVDALVYHLLGRYPRWLRINGSNVPSALVDSLIFPTLAFGAFLWPVVLGQFLAKVFGGLAWSLVFRWFDQRQVKQGADEAEQAAL
;
A
#
# COMPACT_ATOMS: atom_id res chain seq x y z
N MET A 1 -9.10 13.09 -7.84
CA MET A 1 -10.14 12.03 -7.99
C MET A 1 -9.56 10.72 -8.53
N ILE A 2 -8.67 10.73 -9.53
CA ILE A 2 -8.14 9.50 -10.14
C ILE A 2 -7.40 8.59 -9.13
N TYR A 3 -6.59 9.13 -8.24
CA TYR A 3 -5.86 8.35 -7.24
C TYR A 3 -6.76 7.68 -6.21
N VAL A 4 -7.90 8.30 -5.86
CA VAL A 4 -8.92 7.69 -5.00
C VAL A 4 -9.51 6.46 -5.69
N ALA A 5 -9.88 6.59 -6.97
CA ALA A 5 -10.42 5.49 -7.75
C ALA A 5 -9.40 4.35 -7.91
N LEU A 6 -8.15 4.66 -8.26
CA LEU A 6 -7.08 3.66 -8.39
C LEU A 6 -6.83 2.91 -7.09
N TYR A 7 -6.80 3.63 -5.96
CA TYR A 7 -6.60 3.03 -4.65
C TYR A 7 -7.76 2.10 -4.26
N LEU A 8 -9.02 2.55 -4.48
CA LEU A 8 -10.20 1.71 -4.25
C LEU A 8 -10.21 0.46 -5.13
N ILE A 9 -9.92 0.62 -6.42
CA ILE A 9 -9.84 -0.51 -7.36
C ILE A 9 -8.77 -1.51 -6.89
N ALA A 10 -7.60 -1.05 -6.46
CA ALA A 10 -6.55 -1.93 -5.96
C ALA A 10 -7.01 -2.74 -4.73
N ILE A 11 -7.64 -2.10 -3.74
CA ILE A 11 -8.18 -2.78 -2.55
C ILE A 11 -9.24 -3.81 -2.94
N VAL A 12 -10.19 -3.41 -3.78
CA VAL A 12 -11.29 -4.30 -4.19
C VAL A 12 -10.76 -5.50 -4.97
N LEU A 13 -9.89 -5.29 -5.95
CA LEU A 13 -9.27 -6.38 -6.71
C LEU A 13 -8.44 -7.30 -5.83
N ALA A 14 -7.66 -6.75 -4.88
CA ALA A 14 -6.90 -7.57 -3.95
C ALA A 14 -7.80 -8.47 -3.09
N ASN A 15 -8.89 -7.92 -2.53
CA ASN A 15 -9.81 -8.68 -1.72
C ASN A 15 -10.55 -9.75 -2.53
N LEU A 16 -11.05 -9.40 -3.73
CA LEU A 16 -11.80 -10.33 -4.58
C LEU A 16 -10.92 -11.46 -5.13
N THR A 17 -9.68 -11.16 -5.53
CA THR A 17 -8.77 -12.19 -6.05
C THR A 17 -8.32 -13.15 -4.94
N VAL A 18 -8.11 -12.67 -3.71
CA VAL A 18 -7.83 -13.55 -2.58
C VAL A 18 -9.05 -14.42 -2.25
N ALA A 19 -10.25 -13.86 -2.27
CA ALA A 19 -11.47 -14.63 -2.04
C ALA A 19 -11.70 -15.72 -3.10
N ALA A 20 -11.38 -15.42 -4.37
CA ALA A 20 -11.58 -16.35 -5.49
C ALA A 20 -10.49 -17.42 -5.60
N PHE A 21 -9.23 -17.08 -5.37
CA PHE A 21 -8.08 -17.94 -5.68
C PHE A 21 -7.29 -18.39 -4.43
N GLY A 22 -7.67 -17.91 -3.26
CA GLY A 22 -7.12 -18.35 -1.97
C GLY A 22 -5.76 -17.74 -1.59
N PRO A 23 -5.05 -18.34 -0.60
CA PRO A 23 -3.92 -17.74 0.09
C PRO A 23 -2.73 -17.33 -0.79
N ASN A 24 -2.48 -18.06 -1.88
CA ASN A 24 -1.34 -17.77 -2.76
C ASN A 24 -1.47 -16.39 -3.45
N MET A 25 -2.70 -15.92 -3.66
CA MET A 25 -2.94 -14.59 -4.23
C MET A 25 -2.53 -13.45 -3.31
N VAL A 26 -2.41 -13.69 -2.01
CA VAL A 26 -1.89 -12.69 -1.06
C VAL A 26 -0.50 -12.22 -1.45
N ILE A 27 0.38 -13.17 -1.81
CA ILE A 27 1.76 -12.87 -2.21
C ILE A 27 1.79 -12.14 -3.56
N VAL A 28 1.01 -12.62 -4.52
CA VAL A 28 0.89 -12.01 -5.86
C VAL A 28 0.36 -10.60 -5.77
N ASN A 29 -0.71 -10.37 -5.01
CA ASN A 29 -1.29 -9.06 -4.79
C ASN A 29 -0.34 -8.12 -4.06
N ALA A 30 0.39 -8.62 -3.06
CA ALA A 30 1.38 -7.83 -2.35
C ALA A 30 2.48 -7.31 -3.29
N PHE A 31 2.89 -8.08 -4.27
CA PHE A 31 3.87 -7.66 -5.26
C PHE A 31 3.29 -6.72 -6.32
N LEU A 32 2.13 -7.05 -6.90
CA LEU A 32 1.53 -6.30 -8.00
C LEU A 32 0.99 -4.93 -7.55
N PHE A 33 0.28 -4.90 -6.42
CA PHE A 33 -0.40 -3.68 -6.00
C PHE A 33 0.45 -2.77 -5.12
N ILE A 34 1.64 -3.20 -4.66
CA ILE A 34 2.46 -2.35 -3.79
C ILE A 34 2.91 -1.07 -4.49
N GLY A 35 3.23 -1.13 -5.79
CA GLY A 35 3.59 0.07 -6.56
C GLY A 35 2.42 1.03 -6.74
N LEU A 36 1.23 0.47 -6.99
CA LEU A 36 0.01 1.27 -7.10
C LEU A 36 -0.38 1.86 -5.73
N ASP A 37 -0.26 1.09 -4.66
CA ASP A 37 -0.49 1.55 -3.29
C ASP A 37 0.47 2.69 -2.93
N LEU A 38 1.78 2.53 -3.15
CA LEU A 38 2.78 3.55 -2.88
C LEU A 38 2.48 4.84 -3.65
N THR A 39 2.23 4.74 -4.97
CA THR A 39 1.99 5.94 -5.80
C THR A 39 0.69 6.63 -5.44
N ALA A 40 -0.40 5.89 -5.34
CA ALA A 40 -1.71 6.46 -5.03
C ALA A 40 -1.74 7.02 -3.60
N ARG A 41 -1.16 6.30 -2.64
CA ARG A 41 -1.05 6.70 -1.24
C ARG A 41 -0.23 7.98 -1.09
N ASP A 42 0.94 8.07 -1.70
CA ASP A 42 1.77 9.27 -1.63
C ASP A 42 1.05 10.50 -2.20
N ARG A 43 0.39 10.34 -3.35
CA ARG A 43 -0.39 11.42 -3.97
C ARG A 43 -1.60 11.83 -3.11
N LEU A 44 -2.27 10.88 -2.47
CA LEU A 44 -3.37 11.16 -1.55
C LEU A 44 -2.86 11.83 -0.26
N HIS A 45 -1.72 11.41 0.26
CA HIS A 45 -1.07 12.01 1.42
C HIS A 45 -0.69 13.48 1.14
N ASP A 46 -0.13 13.77 -0.02
CA ASP A 46 0.21 15.14 -0.41
C ASP A 46 -1.04 16.00 -0.63
N ALA A 47 -2.06 15.45 -1.31
CA ALA A 47 -3.32 16.16 -1.57
C ALA A 47 -4.13 16.44 -0.30
N TRP A 48 -4.00 15.57 0.72
CA TRP A 48 -4.77 15.68 1.97
C TRP A 48 -3.94 16.15 3.17
N ARG A 49 -2.71 16.59 2.95
CA ARG A 49 -1.79 17.05 3.99
C ARG A 49 -2.47 18.08 4.90
N GLY A 50 -2.43 17.83 6.21
CA GLY A 50 -3.01 18.73 7.23
C GLY A 50 -4.54 18.69 7.36
N ASN A 51 -5.27 17.92 6.51
CA ASN A 51 -6.73 17.89 6.52
C ASN A 51 -7.29 16.48 6.82
N ARG A 52 -7.20 16.07 8.09
CA ARG A 52 -7.75 14.80 8.60
C ARG A 52 -7.32 13.59 7.77
N LEU A 53 -6.03 13.53 7.39
CA LEU A 53 -5.47 12.50 6.52
C LEU A 53 -5.80 11.09 7.00
N ALA A 54 -5.53 10.78 8.28
CA ALA A 54 -5.79 9.45 8.85
C ALA A 54 -7.27 9.05 8.70
N LEU A 55 -8.21 9.99 8.99
CA LEU A 55 -9.64 9.72 8.87
C LEU A 55 -10.04 9.44 7.41
N LYS A 56 -9.53 10.22 6.46
CA LYS A 56 -9.82 10.03 5.03
C LYS A 56 -9.25 8.71 4.51
N MET A 57 -8.03 8.36 4.89
CA MET A 57 -7.42 7.08 4.51
C MET A 57 -8.20 5.90 5.12
N THR A 58 -8.55 5.96 6.40
CA THR A 58 -9.38 4.92 7.04
C THR A 58 -10.75 4.80 6.36
N ALA A 59 -11.41 5.91 6.05
CA ALA A 59 -12.69 5.90 5.34
C ALA A 59 -12.57 5.29 3.93
N LEU A 60 -11.47 5.56 3.22
CA LEU A 60 -11.22 5.01 1.89
C LEU A 60 -11.04 3.48 1.94
N ILE A 61 -10.30 2.97 2.91
CA ILE A 61 -10.10 1.54 3.09
C ILE A 61 -11.39 0.85 3.53
N ALA A 62 -12.13 1.47 4.46
CA ALA A 62 -13.45 0.97 4.85
C ALA A 62 -14.40 0.90 3.64
N ALA A 63 -14.41 1.93 2.79
CA ALA A 63 -15.20 1.93 1.56
C ALA A 63 -14.78 0.78 0.62
N GLY A 64 -13.49 0.55 0.40
CA GLY A 64 -12.99 -0.56 -0.40
C GLY A 64 -13.40 -1.93 0.17
N SER A 65 -13.35 -2.08 1.49
CA SER A 65 -13.80 -3.31 2.17
C SER A 65 -15.31 -3.54 2.02
N VAL A 66 -16.12 -2.49 2.17
CA VAL A 66 -17.59 -2.55 1.98
C VAL A 66 -17.92 -2.89 0.52
N ILE A 67 -17.27 -2.25 -0.45
CA ILE A 67 -17.48 -2.55 -1.88
C ILE A 67 -17.12 -4.01 -2.17
N SER A 68 -16.00 -4.52 -1.65
CA SER A 68 -15.60 -5.92 -1.82
C SER A 68 -16.66 -6.88 -1.31
N TYR A 69 -17.24 -6.59 -0.13
CA TYR A 69 -18.32 -7.38 0.47
C TYR A 69 -19.63 -7.34 -0.36
N ILE A 70 -19.98 -6.15 -0.91
CA ILE A 70 -21.18 -6.01 -1.75
C ILE A 70 -21.03 -6.79 -3.06
N LEU A 71 -19.85 -6.74 -3.67
CA LEU A 71 -19.56 -7.43 -4.93
C LEU A 71 -19.47 -8.95 -4.77
N ASN A 72 -18.91 -9.41 -3.65
CA ASN A 72 -18.82 -10.83 -3.34
C ASN A 72 -18.91 -11.04 -1.82
N ARG A 73 -19.98 -11.68 -1.37
CA ARG A 73 -20.19 -11.97 0.06
C ARG A 73 -19.16 -12.92 0.65
N ASP A 74 -18.58 -13.81 -0.17
CA ASP A 74 -17.50 -14.71 0.26
C ASP A 74 -16.21 -13.94 0.57
N ALA A 75 -16.09 -12.71 0.08
CA ALA A 75 -14.98 -11.83 0.42
C ALA A 75 -15.14 -11.12 1.78
N ALA A 76 -16.22 -11.34 2.52
CA ALA A 76 -16.50 -10.62 3.78
C ALA A 76 -15.36 -10.77 4.79
N GLN A 77 -14.92 -12.00 5.04
CA GLN A 77 -13.83 -12.29 5.98
C GLN A 77 -12.52 -11.67 5.52
N ILE A 78 -12.22 -11.75 4.21
CA ILE A 78 -11.04 -11.13 3.59
C ILE A 78 -11.07 -9.61 3.75
N ALA A 79 -12.21 -8.99 3.47
CA ALA A 79 -12.39 -7.54 3.58
C ALA A 79 -12.22 -7.03 5.02
N VAL A 80 -12.78 -7.74 6.01
CA VAL A 80 -12.60 -7.41 7.43
C VAL A 80 -11.14 -7.60 7.84
N ALA A 81 -10.51 -8.71 7.45
CA ALA A 81 -9.10 -8.98 7.72
C ALA A 81 -8.20 -7.89 7.13
N SER A 82 -8.46 -7.47 5.91
CA SER A 82 -7.74 -6.38 5.22
C SER A 82 -7.87 -5.06 5.98
N PHE A 83 -9.07 -4.69 6.40
CA PHE A 83 -9.29 -3.46 7.18
C PHE A 83 -8.54 -3.48 8.52
N VAL A 84 -8.66 -4.58 9.28
CA VAL A 84 -8.00 -4.71 10.60
C VAL A 84 -6.48 -4.72 10.46
N ALA A 85 -5.94 -5.48 9.52
CA ALA A 85 -4.51 -5.55 9.27
C ALA A 85 -3.94 -4.18 8.87
N PHE A 86 -4.63 -3.48 7.98
CA PHE A 86 -4.22 -2.14 7.57
C PHE A 86 -4.25 -1.14 8.74
N ALA A 87 -5.30 -1.15 9.56
CA ALA A 87 -5.40 -0.27 10.72
C ALA A 87 -4.25 -0.52 11.71
N ALA A 88 -3.95 -1.79 12.00
CA ALA A 88 -2.84 -2.17 12.88
C ALA A 88 -1.48 -1.75 12.28
N ALA A 89 -1.26 -2.00 10.99
CA ALA A 89 -0.05 -1.58 10.30
C ALA A 89 0.14 -0.06 10.30
N ALA A 90 -0.92 0.70 10.09
CA ALA A 90 -0.89 2.17 10.12
C ALA A 90 -0.53 2.72 11.52
N ILE A 91 -1.02 2.08 12.58
CA ILE A 91 -0.66 2.44 13.96
C ILE A 91 0.84 2.19 14.19
N VAL A 92 1.34 1.02 13.78
CA VAL A 92 2.77 0.68 13.93
C VAL A 92 3.65 1.61 13.10
N ASP A 93 3.26 1.91 11.86
CA ASP A 93 3.95 2.87 11.01
C ASP A 93 4.07 4.24 11.69
N ALA A 94 2.96 4.78 12.17
CA ALA A 94 2.94 6.07 12.85
C ALA A 94 3.81 6.09 14.12
N LEU A 95 3.75 5.03 14.92
CA LEU A 95 4.56 4.90 16.15
C LEU A 95 6.06 4.86 15.83
N VAL A 96 6.46 3.99 14.90
CA VAL A 96 7.88 3.83 14.52
C VAL A 96 8.40 5.10 13.83
N TYR A 97 7.60 5.69 12.95
CA TYR A 97 7.93 6.96 12.31
C TYR A 97 8.17 8.07 13.35
N HIS A 98 7.37 8.12 14.41
CA HIS A 98 7.54 9.08 15.50
C HIS A 98 8.79 8.79 16.35
N LEU A 99 9.02 7.52 16.70
CA LEU A 99 10.22 7.10 17.44
C LEU A 99 11.51 7.43 16.68
N LEU A 100 11.49 7.33 15.36
CA LEU A 100 12.62 7.69 14.50
C LEU A 100 12.74 9.20 14.24
N GLY A 101 12.10 10.05 15.03
CA GLY A 101 12.03 11.50 14.84
C GLY A 101 13.38 12.22 14.71
N ARG A 102 14.47 11.65 15.26
CA ARG A 102 15.84 12.19 15.21
C ARG A 102 16.59 11.89 13.92
N TYR A 103 16.06 10.97 13.10
CA TYR A 103 16.70 10.53 11.87
C TYR A 103 16.20 11.29 10.65
N PRO A 104 16.96 11.30 9.54
CA PRO A 104 16.54 11.91 8.27
C PRO A 104 15.21 11.31 7.77
N ARG A 105 14.42 12.13 7.04
CA ARG A 105 13.08 11.75 6.58
C ARG A 105 13.04 10.41 5.84
N TRP A 106 14.01 10.15 4.97
CA TRP A 106 14.08 8.90 4.20
C TRP A 106 14.25 7.67 5.09
N LEU A 107 15.03 7.78 6.19
CA LEU A 107 15.23 6.70 7.15
C LEU A 107 13.97 6.47 8.00
N ARG A 108 13.26 7.53 8.32
CA ARG A 108 11.99 7.44 9.06
C ARG A 108 10.92 6.71 8.23
N ILE A 109 10.77 7.06 6.94
CA ILE A 109 9.81 6.43 6.03
C ILE A 109 10.15 4.95 5.84
N ASN A 110 11.37 4.63 5.43
CA ASN A 110 11.74 3.23 5.18
C ASN A 110 11.83 2.40 6.46
N GLY A 111 12.27 3.00 7.57
CA GLY A 111 12.36 2.34 8.87
C GLY A 111 11.01 2.04 9.50
N SER A 112 9.96 2.81 9.22
CA SER A 112 8.60 2.53 9.69
C SER A 112 7.86 1.55 8.77
N ASN A 113 8.14 1.56 7.48
CA ASN A 113 7.51 0.68 6.50
C ASN A 113 7.78 -0.82 6.76
N VAL A 114 9.00 -1.18 7.19
CA VAL A 114 9.34 -2.59 7.42
C VAL A 114 8.54 -3.22 8.57
N PRO A 115 8.51 -2.66 9.79
CA PRO A 115 7.68 -3.22 10.87
C PRO A 115 6.19 -3.13 10.57
N SER A 116 5.70 -2.09 9.90
CA SER A 116 4.29 -2.03 9.50
C SER A 116 3.92 -3.11 8.47
N ALA A 117 4.78 -3.37 7.49
CA ALA A 117 4.61 -4.46 6.54
C ALA A 117 4.62 -5.84 7.22
N LEU A 118 5.46 -6.01 8.25
CA LEU A 118 5.48 -7.25 9.05
C LEU A 118 4.17 -7.46 9.78
N VAL A 119 3.67 -6.42 10.48
CA VAL A 119 2.40 -6.48 11.22
C VAL A 119 1.23 -6.79 10.30
N ASP A 120 1.14 -6.11 9.16
CA ASP A 120 0.10 -6.40 8.17
C ASP A 120 0.19 -7.85 7.65
N SER A 121 1.41 -8.32 7.36
CA SER A 121 1.62 -9.68 6.85
C SER A 121 1.35 -10.77 7.89
N LEU A 122 1.44 -10.46 9.18
CA LEU A 122 1.03 -11.36 10.25
C LEU A 122 -0.49 -11.38 10.44
N ILE A 123 -1.12 -10.21 10.47
CA ILE A 123 -2.53 -10.08 10.82
C ILE A 123 -3.43 -10.48 9.65
N PHE A 124 -3.16 -9.98 8.45
CA PHE A 124 -4.05 -10.19 7.31
C PHE A 124 -4.28 -11.67 7.00
N PRO A 125 -3.25 -12.51 6.71
CA PRO A 125 -3.48 -13.91 6.38
C PRO A 125 -4.10 -14.69 7.54
N THR A 126 -3.70 -14.37 8.78
CA THR A 126 -4.20 -15.06 9.97
C THR A 126 -5.71 -14.84 10.15
N LEU A 127 -6.20 -13.61 9.99
CA LEU A 127 -7.61 -13.28 10.08
C LEU A 127 -8.39 -13.72 8.83
N ALA A 128 -7.79 -13.59 7.65
CA ALA A 128 -8.43 -13.92 6.38
C ALA A 128 -8.71 -15.43 6.24
N PHE A 129 -7.80 -16.26 6.72
CA PHE A 129 -7.90 -17.72 6.57
C PHE A 129 -8.18 -18.46 7.87
N GLY A 130 -8.25 -17.77 9.00
CA GLY A 130 -8.47 -18.36 10.32
C GLY A 130 -7.34 -19.28 10.80
N ALA A 131 -6.19 -19.25 10.13
CA ALA A 131 -5.02 -20.07 10.44
C ALA A 131 -3.72 -19.30 10.16
N PHE A 132 -2.70 -19.59 10.94
CA PHE A 132 -1.37 -19.01 10.75
C PHE A 132 -0.63 -19.75 9.62
N LEU A 133 -0.62 -19.15 8.43
CA LEU A 133 -0.02 -19.73 7.23
C LEU A 133 1.40 -19.16 7.03
N TRP A 134 2.41 -19.75 7.67
CA TRP A 134 3.78 -19.27 7.66
C TRP A 134 4.35 -18.93 6.27
N PRO A 135 4.16 -19.79 5.22
CA PRO A 135 4.65 -19.47 3.89
C PRO A 135 3.99 -18.22 3.28
N VAL A 136 2.69 -18.02 3.54
CA VAL A 136 1.94 -16.86 3.06
C VAL A 136 2.39 -15.59 3.78
N VAL A 137 2.55 -15.65 5.10
CA VAL A 137 3.04 -14.54 5.93
C VAL A 137 4.42 -14.08 5.45
N LEU A 138 5.37 -15.01 5.32
CA LEU A 138 6.72 -14.71 4.89
C LEU A 138 6.75 -14.22 3.44
N GLY A 139 6.03 -14.88 2.54
CA GLY A 139 5.93 -14.50 1.14
C GLY A 139 5.35 -13.11 0.96
N GLN A 140 4.26 -12.78 1.66
CA GLN A 140 3.65 -11.45 1.64
C GLN A 140 4.60 -10.37 2.18
N PHE A 141 5.26 -10.64 3.30
CA PHE A 141 6.23 -9.71 3.89
C PHE A 141 7.38 -9.42 2.91
N LEU A 142 8.00 -10.45 2.37
CA LEU A 142 9.09 -10.32 1.40
C LEU A 142 8.63 -9.61 0.12
N ALA A 143 7.45 -9.97 -0.40
CA ALA A 143 6.87 -9.32 -1.56
C ALA A 143 6.66 -7.81 -1.33
N LYS A 144 6.22 -7.39 -0.15
CA LYS A 144 6.07 -5.97 0.22
C LYS A 144 7.41 -5.26 0.32
N VAL A 145 8.38 -5.85 1.00
CA VAL A 145 9.70 -5.22 1.18
C VAL A 145 10.45 -5.11 -0.16
N PHE A 146 10.57 -6.21 -0.89
CA PHE A 146 11.31 -6.21 -2.17
C PHE A 146 10.52 -5.53 -3.29
N GLY A 147 9.20 -5.70 -3.32
CA GLY A 147 8.33 -5.00 -4.26
C GLY A 147 8.40 -3.49 -4.07
N GLY A 148 8.35 -3.01 -2.82
CA GLY A 148 8.50 -1.60 -2.48
C GLY A 148 9.84 -1.02 -2.94
N LEU A 149 10.94 -1.77 -2.73
CA LEU A 149 12.25 -1.38 -3.23
C LEU A 149 12.29 -1.33 -4.77
N ALA A 150 11.79 -2.36 -5.43
CA ALA A 150 11.76 -2.43 -6.89
C ALA A 150 10.97 -1.27 -7.50
N TRP A 151 9.76 -1.02 -7.00
CA TRP A 151 8.92 0.08 -7.47
C TRP A 151 9.52 1.46 -7.16
N SER A 152 10.20 1.63 -6.03
CA SER A 152 10.90 2.89 -5.72
C SER A 152 12.01 3.20 -6.72
N LEU A 153 12.72 2.18 -7.22
CA LEU A 153 13.72 2.32 -8.28
C LEU A 153 13.07 2.66 -9.63
N VAL A 154 11.96 2.00 -9.97
CA VAL A 154 11.20 2.29 -11.19
C VAL A 154 10.71 3.73 -11.21
N PHE A 155 10.11 4.21 -10.10
CA PHE A 155 9.62 5.59 -10.03
C PHE A 155 10.76 6.62 -10.10
N ARG A 156 11.88 6.38 -9.43
CA ARG A 156 13.07 7.24 -9.56
C ARG A 156 13.55 7.36 -11.01
N TRP A 157 13.54 6.26 -11.74
CA TRP A 157 13.95 6.26 -13.14
C TRP A 157 12.98 7.05 -14.03
N PHE A 158 11.67 6.94 -13.80
CA PHE A 158 10.66 7.74 -14.51
C PHE A 158 10.80 9.22 -14.18
N ASP A 159 10.95 9.60 -12.91
CA ASP A 159 11.11 10.99 -12.48
C ASP A 159 12.36 11.62 -13.11
N GLN A 160 13.47 10.90 -13.16
CA GLN A 160 14.71 11.38 -13.80
C GLN A 160 14.53 11.60 -15.31
N ARG A 161 13.74 10.77 -15.99
CA ARG A 161 13.44 10.97 -17.41
C ARG A 161 12.58 12.18 -17.66
N GLN A 162 11.57 12.42 -16.85
CA GLN A 162 10.72 13.61 -16.98
C GLN A 162 11.51 14.91 -16.75
N VAL A 163 12.40 14.93 -15.76
CA VAL A 163 13.28 16.10 -15.51
C VAL A 163 14.21 16.36 -16.69
N LYS A 164 14.79 15.32 -17.30
CA LYS A 164 15.64 15.47 -18.49
C LYS A 164 14.84 15.99 -19.69
N GLN A 165 13.67 15.41 -19.97
CA GLN A 165 12.82 15.87 -21.09
C GLN A 165 12.40 17.33 -20.93
N GLY A 166 12.00 17.74 -19.71
CA GLY A 166 11.65 19.14 -19.44
C GLY A 166 12.84 20.10 -19.57
N ALA A 167 14.07 19.66 -19.27
CA ALA A 167 15.28 20.43 -19.48
C ALA A 167 15.61 20.61 -20.97
N ASP A 168 15.52 19.52 -21.73
CA ASP A 168 15.75 19.50 -23.19
C ASP A 168 14.72 20.37 -23.94
N GLU A 169 13.43 20.32 -23.53
CA GLU A 169 12.36 21.16 -24.10
C GLU A 169 12.59 22.65 -23.77
N ALA A 170 13.04 22.97 -22.56
CA ALA A 170 13.32 24.34 -22.15
C ALA A 170 14.54 24.92 -22.90
N GLU A 171 15.57 24.10 -23.18
CA GLU A 171 16.73 24.49 -23.97
C GLU A 171 16.37 24.73 -25.43
N GLN A 172 15.52 23.86 -26.02
CA GLN A 172 15.02 24.04 -27.40
C GLN A 172 14.11 25.26 -27.57
N ALA A 173 13.35 25.64 -26.54
CA ALA A 173 12.51 26.84 -26.57
C ALA A 173 13.29 28.15 -26.41
N ALA A 174 14.53 28.08 -25.94
CA ALA A 174 15.41 29.23 -25.75
C ALA A 174 16.32 29.53 -26.97
N LEU A 175 16.34 28.66 -27.99
CA LEU A 175 17.07 28.81 -29.26
C LEU A 175 16.17 29.36 -30.35
#